data_5138d8b183fc4431b4e5be778d6df046
#
_entry.id   5138d8b183fc4431b4e5be778d6df046
#
_cell.length_a   1.000
_cell.length_b   1.000
_cell.length_c   1.000
_cell.angle_alpha   90.00
_cell.angle_beta   90.00
_cell.angle_gamma   90.00
#
_symmetry.space_group_name_H-M   'P 1'
#
loop_
_entity.id
_entity.type
_entity.pdbx_description
1 polymer ?
#
loop_
_entity_poly.entity_id
_entity_poly.type
_entity_poly.pdbx_seq_one_letter_code
_entity_poly.pdbx_strand_id
1 'polypeptide(L)'
;MSRLSRVPGLRRPRLLDPWRRPLLPRLPWHVILAASLAGAATIATLSIGQDLTSVPLLVGAFGSSCVLVFLVPHGPHSHPANVLVGHVAAAACGIAVSSVLPLAWYSLAAGMGLAMAVMAGLRVIHAPAGATALSVMLVEAGWDYLLAPIFSGALVLTACALLYRRLMWRVIGPPPPPGLRRRRPRPEPGRCVAVVLAGLRAAGLLPNPRPPARRPPGPA
;
A
#
# COMPACT_ATOMS: atom_id res chain seq x y z
N MET A 1 42.10 14.27 17.69
CA MET A 1 40.82 14.04 18.35
C MET A 1 39.92 15.24 18.09
N SER A 2 39.04 15.13 17.12
CA SER A 2 38.32 16.24 16.47
C SER A 2 37.09 16.64 17.27
N ARG A 3 37.01 17.92 17.58
CA ARG A 3 35.81 18.60 18.10
C ARG A 3 34.74 18.64 17.00
N LEU A 4 33.88 17.62 16.93
CA LEU A 4 32.59 17.74 16.25
C LEU A 4 31.68 18.55 17.19
N SER A 5 31.63 19.87 16.95
CA SER A 5 30.75 20.82 17.59
C SER A 5 29.33 20.32 17.64
N ARG A 6 28.78 20.29 18.86
CA ARG A 6 27.38 20.00 19.16
C ARG A 6 26.53 21.06 18.47
N VAL A 7 25.82 20.68 17.42
CA VAL A 7 24.73 21.49 16.88
C VAL A 7 23.56 21.33 17.88
N PRO A 8 23.13 22.40 18.59
CA PRO A 8 22.00 22.33 19.51
C PRO A 8 20.72 22.06 18.70
N GLY A 9 20.01 20.99 19.03
CA GLY A 9 18.70 20.69 18.46
C GLY A 9 18.57 19.44 17.61
N LEU A 10 19.63 18.81 17.13
CA LEU A 10 19.59 17.50 16.47
C LEU A 10 19.59 16.38 17.52
N ARG A 11 18.42 16.09 18.10
CA ARG A 11 18.23 14.80 18.75
C ARG A 11 18.41 13.74 17.67
N ARG A 12 19.48 12.95 17.74
CA ARG A 12 19.63 11.75 16.90
C ARG A 12 18.37 10.91 17.08
N PRO A 13 17.61 10.62 16.00
CA PRO A 13 16.50 9.69 16.13
C PRO A 13 17.09 8.38 16.63
N ARG A 14 16.65 7.93 17.81
CA ARG A 14 17.01 6.58 18.29
C ARG A 14 16.42 5.62 17.28
N LEU A 15 17.21 4.76 16.69
CA LEU A 15 16.77 3.76 15.69
C LEU A 15 15.54 2.96 16.13
N LEU A 16 15.29 2.87 17.44
CA LEU A 16 14.16 2.17 18.03
C LEU A 16 12.96 3.07 18.37
N ASP A 17 13.04 4.40 18.19
CA ASP A 17 11.93 5.32 18.47
C ASP A 17 10.67 5.05 17.61
N PRO A 18 10.79 4.66 16.32
CA PRO A 18 9.61 4.30 15.51
C PRO A 18 8.84 3.10 16.06
N TRP A 19 9.51 2.17 16.75
CA TRP A 19 8.92 0.93 17.26
C TRP A 19 8.27 1.08 18.65
N ARG A 20 8.56 2.17 19.36
CA ARG A 20 8.08 2.40 20.72
C ARG A 20 6.74 3.12 20.81
N ARG A 21 6.30 3.78 19.74
CA ARG A 21 5.04 4.52 19.72
C ARG A 21 4.09 3.89 18.73
N PRO A 22 2.89 3.47 19.15
CA PRO A 22 1.88 2.99 18.23
C PRO A 22 1.54 4.09 17.23
N LEU A 23 1.59 3.73 15.93
CA LEU A 23 1.33 4.66 14.82
C LEU A 23 -0.17 4.98 14.67
N LEU A 24 -1.03 4.09 15.15
CA LEU A 24 -2.48 4.20 15.05
C LEU A 24 -3.09 4.47 16.44
N PRO A 25 -4.14 5.29 16.51
CA PRO A 25 -4.90 5.46 17.74
C PRO A 25 -5.54 4.12 18.15
N ARG A 26 -5.76 3.95 19.46
CA ARG A 26 -6.50 2.79 19.97
C ARG A 26 -7.93 2.84 19.43
N LEU A 27 -8.34 1.80 18.74
CA LEU A 27 -9.73 1.62 18.34
C LEU A 27 -10.54 1.10 19.52
N PRO A 28 -11.78 1.55 19.73
CA PRO A 28 -12.68 0.98 20.72
C PRO A 28 -12.90 -0.52 20.45
N TRP A 29 -13.02 -1.33 21.50
CA TRP A 29 -13.15 -2.79 21.35
C TRP A 29 -14.35 -3.22 20.47
N HIS A 30 -15.47 -2.50 20.57
CA HIS A 30 -16.66 -2.77 19.77
C HIS A 30 -16.45 -2.49 18.27
N VAL A 31 -15.62 -1.50 17.94
CA VAL A 31 -15.23 -1.24 16.53
C VAL A 31 -14.31 -2.36 16.02
N ILE A 32 -13.37 -2.81 16.85
CA ILE A 32 -12.49 -3.94 16.49
C ILE A 32 -13.34 -5.20 16.24
N LEU A 33 -14.26 -5.51 17.16
CA LEU A 33 -15.14 -6.68 17.03
C LEU A 33 -16.02 -6.59 15.78
N ALA A 34 -16.68 -5.44 15.55
CA ALA A 34 -17.51 -5.23 14.36
C ALA A 34 -16.73 -5.36 13.05
N ALA A 35 -15.51 -4.77 12.99
CA ALA A 35 -14.64 -4.88 11.81
C ALA A 35 -14.18 -6.33 11.57
N SER A 36 -13.82 -7.04 12.65
CA SER A 36 -13.40 -8.45 12.56
C SER A 36 -14.54 -9.36 12.09
N LEU A 37 -15.75 -9.16 12.63
CA LEU A 37 -16.93 -9.90 12.21
C LEU A 37 -17.31 -9.58 10.76
N ALA A 38 -17.23 -8.33 10.33
CA ALA A 38 -17.48 -7.94 8.95
C ALA A 38 -16.46 -8.56 7.98
N GLY A 39 -15.17 -8.60 8.36
CA GLY A 39 -14.14 -9.28 7.59
C GLY A 39 -14.39 -10.78 7.47
N ALA A 40 -14.68 -11.43 8.60
CA ALA A 40 -15.01 -12.86 8.62
C ALA A 40 -16.26 -13.18 7.78
N ALA A 41 -17.33 -12.38 7.92
CA ALA A 41 -18.55 -12.53 7.13
C ALA A 41 -18.28 -12.33 5.62
N THR A 42 -17.43 -11.40 5.24
CA THR A 42 -17.06 -11.18 3.83
C THR A 42 -16.34 -12.40 3.25
N ILE A 43 -15.35 -12.94 3.98
CA ILE A 43 -14.65 -14.16 3.53
C ILE A 43 -15.60 -15.35 3.48
N ALA A 44 -16.48 -15.51 4.47
CA ALA A 44 -17.51 -16.55 4.45
C ALA A 44 -18.45 -16.42 3.24
N THR A 45 -18.90 -15.19 2.92
CA THR A 45 -19.75 -14.93 1.75
C THR A 45 -19.04 -15.33 0.45
N LEU A 46 -17.75 -15.01 0.31
CA LEU A 46 -16.96 -15.39 -0.87
C LEU A 46 -16.79 -16.92 -0.96
N SER A 47 -16.47 -17.57 0.17
CA SER A 47 -16.30 -19.03 0.21
C SER A 47 -17.60 -19.77 -0.08
N ILE A 48 -18.69 -19.39 0.59
CA ILE A 48 -20.02 -20.02 0.36
C ILE A 48 -20.48 -19.75 -1.09
N GLY A 49 -20.30 -18.54 -1.59
CA GLY A 49 -20.63 -18.19 -2.97
C GLY A 49 -19.86 -19.05 -3.97
N GLN A 50 -18.58 -19.30 -3.72
CA GLN A 50 -17.75 -20.20 -4.52
C GLN A 50 -18.28 -21.65 -4.48
N ASP A 51 -18.63 -22.16 -3.29
CA ASP A 51 -19.15 -23.52 -3.13
C ASP A 51 -20.49 -23.71 -3.83
N LEU A 52 -21.38 -22.71 -3.74
CA LEU A 52 -22.72 -22.75 -4.32
C LEU A 52 -22.73 -22.60 -5.85
N THR A 53 -21.79 -21.83 -6.41
CA THR A 53 -21.77 -21.49 -7.84
C THR A 53 -20.72 -22.25 -8.62
N SER A 54 -19.80 -22.95 -7.95
CA SER A 54 -18.58 -23.54 -8.54
C SER A 54 -17.69 -22.51 -9.26
N VAL A 55 -17.95 -21.21 -9.06
CA VAL A 55 -17.16 -20.12 -9.62
C VAL A 55 -16.13 -19.70 -8.59
N PRO A 56 -14.83 -19.66 -8.89
CA PRO A 56 -13.82 -19.16 -7.98
C PRO A 56 -14.13 -17.70 -7.59
N LEU A 57 -14.24 -17.40 -6.30
CA LEU A 57 -14.50 -16.05 -5.80
C LEU A 57 -13.46 -15.58 -4.79
N LEU A 58 -12.70 -16.50 -4.21
CA LEU A 58 -11.77 -16.21 -3.12
C LEU A 58 -10.32 -16.18 -3.61
N VAL A 59 -9.66 -15.08 -3.33
CA VAL A 59 -8.21 -14.91 -3.54
C VAL A 59 -7.58 -14.47 -2.22
N GLY A 60 -6.41 -15.01 -1.88
CA GLY A 60 -5.73 -14.72 -0.62
C GLY A 60 -5.49 -13.22 -0.36
N ALA A 61 -5.29 -12.43 -1.41
CA ALA A 61 -5.19 -10.98 -1.33
C ALA A 61 -6.44 -10.29 -0.74
N PHE A 62 -7.62 -10.91 -0.83
CA PHE A 62 -8.85 -10.34 -0.25
C PHE A 62 -8.84 -10.35 1.27
N GLY A 63 -8.12 -11.28 1.91
CA GLY A 63 -7.92 -11.26 3.35
C GLY A 63 -7.24 -9.98 3.84
N SER A 64 -6.16 -9.58 3.19
CA SER A 64 -5.48 -8.30 3.51
C SER A 64 -6.31 -7.08 3.13
N SER A 65 -7.13 -7.17 2.08
CA SER A 65 -8.10 -6.12 1.72
C SER A 65 -9.15 -5.94 2.81
N CYS A 66 -9.67 -7.02 3.40
CA CYS A 66 -10.60 -6.97 4.53
C CYS A 66 -10.00 -6.19 5.71
N VAL A 67 -8.76 -6.49 6.09
CA VAL A 67 -8.06 -5.74 7.16
C VAL A 67 -8.08 -4.24 6.86
N LEU A 68 -7.76 -3.86 5.63
CA LEU A 68 -7.65 -2.46 5.26
C LEU A 68 -9.02 -1.76 5.20
N VAL A 69 -10.02 -2.37 4.57
CA VAL A 69 -11.32 -1.72 4.34
C VAL A 69 -12.21 -1.67 5.59
N PHE A 70 -12.06 -2.62 6.52
CA PHE A 70 -12.87 -2.67 7.74
C PHE A 70 -12.21 -1.97 8.93
N LEU A 71 -10.87 -2.08 9.11
CA LEU A 71 -10.18 -1.42 10.22
C LEU A 71 -9.72 0.01 9.90
N VAL A 72 -9.50 0.33 8.62
CA VAL A 72 -9.06 1.67 8.18
C VAL A 72 -9.99 2.20 7.07
N PRO A 73 -11.32 2.26 7.30
CA PRO A 73 -12.32 2.54 6.25
C PRO A 73 -12.17 3.92 5.61
N HIS A 74 -11.61 4.90 6.32
CA HIS A 74 -11.35 6.26 5.83
C HIS A 74 -9.96 6.44 5.21
N GLY A 75 -9.17 5.37 5.14
CA GLY A 75 -7.87 5.39 4.49
C GLY A 75 -7.99 5.64 2.97
N PRO A 76 -7.04 6.34 2.34
CA PRO A 76 -7.07 6.56 0.90
C PRO A 76 -7.07 5.25 0.11
N HIS A 77 -6.41 4.22 0.63
CA HIS A 77 -6.30 2.90 0.00
C HIS A 77 -7.56 2.02 0.18
N SER A 78 -8.49 2.43 1.06
CA SER A 78 -9.76 1.72 1.32
C SER A 78 -10.92 2.27 0.48
N HIS A 79 -10.65 3.17 -0.47
CA HIS A 79 -11.68 3.71 -1.35
C HIS A 79 -12.19 2.60 -2.29
N PRO A 80 -13.52 2.44 -2.50
CA PRO A 80 -14.09 1.38 -3.32
C PRO A 80 -13.46 1.25 -4.71
N ALA A 81 -13.24 2.37 -5.39
CA ALA A 81 -12.59 2.37 -6.70
C ALA A 81 -11.15 1.83 -6.63
N ASN A 82 -10.41 2.15 -5.56
CA ASN A 82 -9.04 1.64 -5.41
C ASN A 82 -9.04 0.13 -5.17
N VAL A 83 -10.00 -0.38 -4.40
CA VAL A 83 -10.15 -1.82 -4.16
C VAL A 83 -10.45 -2.53 -5.47
N LEU A 84 -11.55 -2.15 -6.14
CA LEU A 84 -12.01 -2.85 -7.33
C LEU A 84 -11.03 -2.72 -8.50
N VAL A 85 -10.72 -1.48 -8.89
CA VAL A 85 -9.83 -1.21 -10.04
C VAL A 85 -8.40 -1.63 -9.73
N GLY A 86 -7.95 -1.50 -8.48
CA GLY A 86 -6.61 -1.91 -8.06
C GLY A 86 -6.39 -3.41 -8.23
N HIS A 87 -7.32 -4.26 -7.78
CA HIS A 87 -7.23 -5.71 -7.96
C HIS A 87 -7.28 -6.11 -9.43
N VAL A 88 -8.19 -5.54 -10.21
CA VAL A 88 -8.32 -5.83 -11.64
C VAL A 88 -7.07 -5.41 -12.42
N ALA A 89 -6.58 -4.19 -12.19
CA ALA A 89 -5.37 -3.69 -12.85
C ALA A 89 -4.13 -4.52 -12.50
N ALA A 90 -3.98 -4.87 -11.21
CA ALA A 90 -2.85 -5.68 -10.76
C ALA A 90 -2.89 -7.10 -11.34
N ALA A 91 -4.07 -7.74 -11.36
CA ALA A 91 -4.25 -9.05 -11.98
C ALA A 91 -3.95 -9.01 -13.48
N ALA A 92 -4.48 -8.02 -14.20
CA ALA A 92 -4.21 -7.85 -15.63
C ALA A 92 -2.71 -7.71 -15.92
N CYS A 93 -1.98 -6.94 -15.10
CA CYS A 93 -0.52 -6.83 -15.22
C CYS A 93 0.18 -8.17 -14.97
N GLY A 94 -0.22 -8.91 -13.94
CA GLY A 94 0.35 -10.23 -13.64
C GLY A 94 0.12 -11.21 -14.79
N ILE A 95 -1.12 -11.33 -15.26
CA ILE A 95 -1.50 -12.21 -16.38
C ILE A 95 -0.75 -11.81 -17.67
N ALA A 96 -0.68 -10.50 -17.99
CA ALA A 96 0.04 -10.03 -19.17
C ALA A 96 1.53 -10.41 -19.13
N VAL A 97 2.18 -10.31 -17.97
CA VAL A 97 3.58 -10.73 -17.84
C VAL A 97 3.73 -12.24 -17.94
N SER A 98 2.84 -13.03 -17.30
CA SER A 98 2.85 -14.49 -17.40
C SER A 98 2.60 -15.02 -18.81
N SER A 99 1.87 -14.26 -19.63
CA SER A 99 1.58 -14.65 -21.04
C SER A 99 2.80 -14.58 -21.94
N VAL A 100 3.86 -13.86 -21.54
CA VAL A 100 5.06 -13.63 -22.36
C VAL A 100 6.36 -14.10 -21.72
N LEU A 101 6.37 -14.32 -20.40
CA LEU A 101 7.54 -14.75 -19.66
C LEU A 101 7.24 -16.00 -18.82
N PRO A 102 8.16 -16.98 -18.77
CA PRO A 102 8.00 -18.16 -17.91
C PRO A 102 8.01 -17.76 -16.44
N LEU A 103 7.43 -18.59 -15.58
CA LEU A 103 7.43 -18.37 -14.13
C LEU A 103 8.86 -18.44 -13.56
N ALA A 104 9.39 -17.28 -13.18
CA ALA A 104 10.73 -17.12 -12.63
C ALA A 104 10.78 -15.87 -11.74
N TRP A 105 11.85 -15.72 -10.95
CA TRP A 105 12.00 -14.56 -10.07
C TRP A 105 11.93 -13.20 -10.81
N TYR A 106 12.49 -13.11 -12.01
CA TYR A 106 12.47 -11.87 -12.81
C TYR A 106 11.09 -11.54 -13.37
N SER A 107 10.28 -12.53 -13.77
CA SER A 107 8.91 -12.32 -14.21
C SER A 107 8.01 -11.89 -13.06
N LEU A 108 8.14 -12.49 -11.88
CA LEU A 108 7.44 -12.05 -10.66
C LEU A 108 7.80 -10.61 -10.29
N ALA A 109 9.09 -10.25 -10.37
CA ALA A 109 9.55 -8.89 -10.12
C ALA A 109 8.98 -7.90 -11.16
N ALA A 110 8.97 -8.27 -12.45
CA ALA A 110 8.42 -7.46 -13.53
C ALA A 110 6.91 -7.27 -13.37
N GLY A 111 6.16 -8.33 -13.08
CA GLY A 111 4.70 -8.29 -12.86
C GLY A 111 4.32 -7.40 -11.67
N MET A 112 5.02 -7.53 -10.55
CA MET A 112 4.82 -6.68 -9.38
C MET A 112 5.17 -5.22 -9.68
N GLY A 113 6.30 -4.96 -10.34
CA GLY A 113 6.73 -3.60 -10.71
C GLY A 113 5.74 -2.93 -11.68
N LEU A 114 5.25 -3.67 -12.69
CA LEU A 114 4.25 -3.19 -13.64
C LEU A 114 2.93 -2.88 -12.92
N ALA A 115 2.45 -3.77 -12.05
CA ALA A 115 1.23 -3.55 -11.27
C ALA A 115 1.32 -2.30 -10.40
N MET A 116 2.46 -2.08 -9.73
CA MET A 116 2.70 -0.85 -8.96
C MET A 116 2.67 0.40 -9.84
N ALA A 117 3.33 0.37 -11.00
CA ALA A 117 3.39 1.50 -11.93
C ALA A 117 1.99 1.84 -12.47
N VAL A 118 1.23 0.83 -12.90
CA VAL A 118 -0.13 1.00 -13.43
C VAL A 118 -1.08 1.52 -12.36
N MET A 119 -1.10 0.94 -11.15
CA MET A 119 -1.93 1.44 -10.06
C MET A 119 -1.59 2.89 -9.68
N ALA A 120 -0.31 3.25 -9.68
CA ALA A 120 0.13 4.61 -9.39
C ALA A 120 -0.28 5.58 -10.50
N GLY A 121 -0.11 5.21 -11.77
CA GLY A 121 -0.51 6.00 -12.93
C GLY A 121 -2.02 6.25 -13.00
N LEU A 122 -2.82 5.22 -12.71
CA LEU A 122 -4.29 5.30 -12.62
C LEU A 122 -4.77 5.98 -11.31
N ARG A 123 -3.88 6.25 -10.35
CA ARG A 123 -4.20 6.80 -9.02
C ARG A 123 -5.15 5.92 -8.20
N VAL A 124 -5.10 4.62 -8.39
CA VAL A 124 -5.95 3.61 -7.72
C VAL A 124 -5.11 2.68 -6.83
N ILE A 125 -4.22 3.25 -6.04
CA ILE A 125 -3.30 2.49 -5.21
C ILE A 125 -4.06 1.74 -4.12
N HIS A 126 -4.06 0.39 -4.21
CA HIS A 126 -4.56 -0.53 -3.20
C HIS A 126 -3.47 -1.54 -2.86
N ALA A 127 -2.85 -1.39 -1.70
CA ALA A 127 -1.68 -2.21 -1.35
C ALA A 127 -1.92 -3.73 -1.44
N PRO A 128 -3.06 -4.29 -0.99
CA PRO A 128 -3.35 -5.72 -1.14
C PRO A 128 -3.38 -6.21 -2.59
N ALA A 129 -3.70 -5.34 -3.55
CA ALA A 129 -3.75 -5.70 -4.96
C ALA A 129 -2.38 -6.11 -5.52
N GLY A 130 -1.27 -5.65 -4.92
CA GLY A 130 0.06 -6.14 -5.26
C GLY A 130 0.19 -7.67 -5.07
N ALA A 131 -0.39 -8.22 -4.00
CA ALA A 131 -0.42 -9.67 -3.81
C ALA A 131 -1.29 -10.38 -4.87
N THR A 132 -2.31 -9.71 -5.42
CA THR A 132 -3.13 -10.27 -6.51
C THR A 132 -2.30 -10.47 -7.78
N ALA A 133 -1.43 -9.51 -8.14
CA ALA A 133 -0.55 -9.67 -9.29
C ALA A 133 0.34 -10.91 -9.16
N LEU A 134 0.92 -11.12 -7.98
CA LEU A 134 1.73 -12.31 -7.72
C LEU A 134 0.88 -13.59 -7.69
N SER A 135 -0.30 -13.56 -7.08
CA SER A 135 -1.18 -14.73 -6.98
C SER A 135 -1.56 -15.27 -8.35
N VAL A 136 -1.98 -14.39 -9.29
CA VAL A 136 -2.37 -14.82 -10.64
C VAL A 136 -1.20 -15.40 -11.43
N MET A 137 0.01 -14.92 -11.20
CA MET A 137 1.23 -15.44 -11.82
C MET A 137 1.60 -16.82 -11.27
N LEU A 138 1.49 -16.98 -9.94
CA LEU A 138 1.86 -18.24 -9.26
C LEU A 138 0.91 -19.40 -9.58
N VAL A 139 -0.36 -19.10 -9.92
CA VAL A 139 -1.33 -20.11 -10.35
C VAL A 139 -1.44 -20.21 -11.88
N GLU A 140 -0.58 -19.50 -12.60
CA GLU A 140 -0.56 -19.47 -14.08
C GLU A 140 -1.95 -19.17 -14.67
N ALA A 141 -2.64 -18.18 -14.07
CA ALA A 141 -4.02 -17.83 -14.39
C ALA A 141 -4.17 -17.32 -15.84
N GLY A 142 -5.23 -17.74 -16.49
CA GLY A 142 -5.67 -17.18 -17.78
C GLY A 142 -6.47 -15.87 -17.61
N TRP A 143 -6.84 -15.25 -18.72
CA TRP A 143 -7.62 -14.01 -18.75
C TRP A 143 -9.04 -14.14 -18.19
N ASP A 144 -9.63 -15.33 -18.23
CA ASP A 144 -10.90 -15.69 -17.58
C ASP A 144 -10.86 -15.44 -16.06
N TYR A 145 -9.68 -15.64 -15.46
CA TYR A 145 -9.46 -15.42 -14.04
C TYR A 145 -9.66 -13.94 -13.63
N LEU A 146 -9.54 -13.03 -14.59
CA LEU A 146 -9.78 -11.60 -14.38
C LEU A 146 -11.26 -11.31 -14.05
N LEU A 147 -12.20 -12.04 -14.66
CA LEU A 147 -13.64 -11.93 -14.38
C LEU A 147 -14.01 -12.68 -13.10
N ALA A 148 -13.55 -13.90 -12.96
CA ALA A 148 -13.71 -14.71 -11.77
C ALA A 148 -12.41 -15.46 -11.47
N PRO A 149 -11.83 -15.27 -10.28
CA PRO A 149 -12.35 -14.62 -9.05
C PRO A 149 -12.11 -13.11 -8.90
N ILE A 150 -11.27 -12.46 -9.74
CA ILE A 150 -10.74 -11.14 -9.40
C ILE A 150 -11.82 -10.07 -9.37
N PHE A 151 -12.49 -9.83 -10.49
CA PHE A 151 -13.52 -8.78 -10.57
C PHE A 151 -14.74 -9.12 -9.69
N SER A 152 -15.29 -10.32 -9.81
CA SER A 152 -16.47 -10.76 -9.06
C SER A 152 -16.21 -10.77 -7.54
N GLY A 153 -15.08 -11.33 -7.09
CA GLY A 153 -14.73 -11.36 -5.68
C GLY A 153 -14.42 -9.96 -5.13
N ALA A 154 -13.70 -9.11 -5.87
CA ALA A 154 -13.46 -7.73 -5.47
C ALA A 154 -14.76 -6.90 -5.43
N LEU A 155 -15.73 -7.19 -6.30
CA LEU A 155 -17.05 -6.55 -6.29
C LEU A 155 -17.83 -6.92 -5.02
N VAL A 156 -17.89 -8.21 -4.67
CA VAL A 156 -18.52 -8.68 -3.43
C VAL A 156 -17.85 -8.07 -2.21
N LEU A 157 -16.52 -8.10 -2.14
CA LEU A 157 -15.76 -7.49 -1.04
C LEU A 157 -16.07 -5.99 -0.92
N THR A 158 -16.11 -5.28 -2.03
CA THR A 158 -16.43 -3.85 -2.06
C THR A 158 -17.85 -3.58 -1.60
N ALA A 159 -18.83 -4.40 -2.02
CA ALA A 159 -20.21 -4.30 -1.58
C ALA A 159 -20.34 -4.52 -0.07
N CYS A 160 -19.68 -5.54 0.48
CA CYS A 160 -19.62 -5.79 1.93
C CYS A 160 -18.98 -4.62 2.69
N ALA A 161 -17.90 -4.04 2.17
CA ALA A 161 -17.26 -2.89 2.77
C ALA A 161 -18.16 -1.64 2.77
N LEU A 162 -18.91 -1.40 1.70
CA LEU A 162 -19.88 -0.30 1.63
C LEU A 162 -21.04 -0.51 2.59
N LEU A 163 -21.57 -1.75 2.68
CA LEU A 163 -22.60 -2.11 3.65
C LEU A 163 -22.12 -1.89 5.08
N TYR A 164 -20.95 -2.40 5.42
CA TYR A 164 -20.33 -2.18 6.72
C TYR A 164 -20.21 -0.68 7.04
N ARG A 165 -19.69 0.12 6.12
CA ARG A 165 -19.58 1.58 6.30
C ARG A 165 -20.93 2.24 6.53
N ARG A 166 -21.97 1.82 5.82
CA ARG A 166 -23.33 2.33 5.98
C ARG A 166 -23.91 1.98 7.36
N LEU A 167 -23.74 0.74 7.80
CA LEU A 167 -24.24 0.26 9.10
C LEU A 167 -23.49 0.92 10.26
N MET A 168 -22.20 1.07 10.13
CA MET A 168 -21.32 1.63 11.17
C MET A 168 -21.15 3.15 11.08
N TRP A 169 -21.86 3.82 10.16
CA TRP A 169 -21.74 5.27 9.95
C TRP A 169 -21.87 6.09 11.24
N ARG A 170 -22.81 5.74 12.10
CA ARG A 170 -23.05 6.43 13.36
C ARG A 170 -21.93 6.21 14.40
N VAL A 171 -21.19 5.13 14.27
CA VAL A 171 -20.10 4.72 15.19
C VAL A 171 -18.74 5.18 14.68
N ILE A 172 -18.49 5.01 13.39
CA ILE A 172 -17.21 5.35 12.74
C ILE A 172 -17.15 6.84 12.42
N GLY A 173 -18.30 7.48 12.25
CA GLY A 173 -18.44 8.87 11.84
C GLY A 173 -18.17 9.11 10.35
N PRO A 174 -18.41 10.33 9.87
CA PRO A 174 -18.10 10.72 8.51
C PRO A 174 -16.59 10.77 8.28
N PRO A 175 -16.12 10.60 7.03
CA PRO A 175 -14.73 10.82 6.70
C PRO A 175 -14.34 12.26 7.10
N PRO A 176 -13.12 12.49 7.59
CA PRO A 176 -12.66 13.83 7.94
C PRO A 176 -12.77 14.72 6.70
N PRO A 177 -13.28 15.96 6.85
CA PRO A 177 -13.42 16.88 5.73
C PRO A 177 -12.08 17.09 5.00
N PRO A 178 -12.11 17.20 3.67
CA PRO A 178 -10.94 17.48 2.89
C PRO A 178 -10.34 18.81 3.35
N GLY A 179 -9.16 18.81 3.94
CA GLY A 179 -8.47 19.99 4.47
C GLY A 179 -8.06 19.93 5.93
N LEU A 180 -8.70 19.13 6.79
CA LEU A 180 -8.28 18.90 8.18
C LEU A 180 -7.17 17.82 8.31
N ARG A 181 -6.70 17.22 7.22
CA ARG A 181 -5.42 16.56 7.25
C ARG A 181 -4.40 17.62 7.65
N ARG A 182 -3.88 17.53 8.88
CA ARG A 182 -2.73 18.35 9.28
C ARG A 182 -1.82 18.42 8.06
N ARG A 183 -1.60 19.63 7.52
CA ARG A 183 -0.63 19.86 6.45
C ARG A 183 0.69 19.28 6.98
N ARG A 184 0.97 18.03 6.65
CA ARG A 184 2.35 17.57 6.78
C ARG A 184 3.13 18.55 5.92
N PRO A 185 4.16 19.20 6.46
CA PRO A 185 5.01 20.03 5.63
C PRO A 185 5.32 19.21 4.37
N ARG A 186 5.03 19.80 3.21
CA ARG A 186 5.39 19.15 1.95
C ARG A 186 6.86 18.77 2.08
N PRO A 187 7.22 17.48 1.92
CA PRO A 187 8.63 17.15 1.82
C PRO A 187 9.18 18.00 0.69
N GLU A 188 10.22 18.78 0.96
CA GLU A 188 10.86 19.59 -0.08
C GLU A 188 11.18 18.68 -1.26
N PRO A 189 10.86 19.12 -2.51
CA PRO A 189 11.24 18.37 -3.68
C PRO A 189 12.76 18.10 -3.61
N GLY A 190 13.14 16.85 -3.58
CA GLY A 190 14.56 16.46 -3.43
C GLY A 190 14.94 15.88 -2.07
N ARG A 191 14.15 16.04 -1.01
CA ARG A 191 14.52 15.50 0.32
C ARG A 191 14.58 13.96 0.32
N CYS A 192 13.65 13.29 -0.38
CA CYS A 192 13.70 11.83 -0.55
C CYS A 192 14.91 11.41 -1.38
N VAL A 193 15.20 12.12 -2.47
CA VAL A 193 16.38 11.87 -3.31
C VAL A 193 17.66 12.12 -2.51
N ALA A 194 17.71 13.19 -1.73
CA ALA A 194 18.87 13.50 -0.87
C ALA A 194 19.11 12.41 0.20
N VAL A 195 18.05 11.84 0.80
CA VAL A 195 18.16 10.74 1.78
C VAL A 195 18.66 9.47 1.11
N VAL A 196 18.14 9.12 -0.07
CA VAL A 196 18.59 7.95 -0.84
C VAL A 196 20.05 8.13 -1.26
N LEU A 197 20.42 9.29 -1.80
CA LEU A 197 21.80 9.58 -2.20
C LEU A 197 22.77 9.60 -1.00
N ALA A 198 22.32 10.10 0.16
CA ALA A 198 23.11 10.03 1.39
C ALA A 198 23.33 8.59 1.86
N GLY A 199 22.28 7.74 1.76
CA GLY A 199 22.38 6.31 2.07
C GLY A 199 23.34 5.57 1.13
N LEU A 200 23.26 5.83 -0.17
CA LEU A 200 24.18 5.25 -1.17
C LEU A 200 25.62 5.69 -0.99
N ARG A 201 25.85 6.95 -0.58
CA ARG A 201 27.19 7.44 -0.22
C ARG A 201 27.72 6.82 1.06
N ALA A 202 26.89 6.67 2.07
CA ALA A 202 27.27 6.00 3.31
C ALA A 202 27.61 4.51 3.10
N ALA A 203 26.96 3.88 2.11
CA ALA A 203 27.27 2.51 1.67
C ALA A 203 28.48 2.40 0.72
N GLY A 204 29.16 3.51 0.40
CA GLY A 204 30.28 3.53 -0.53
C GLY A 204 29.94 3.37 -2.01
N LEU A 205 28.64 3.38 -2.34
CA LEU A 205 28.14 3.19 -3.71
C LEU A 205 28.15 4.47 -4.57
N LEU A 206 28.34 5.63 -3.94
CA LEU A 206 28.47 6.92 -4.63
C LEU A 206 29.60 7.76 -4.05
N PRO A 207 30.33 8.54 -4.87
CA PRO A 207 31.38 9.42 -4.41
C PRO A 207 30.82 10.57 -3.55
N ASN A 208 31.59 11.01 -2.56
CA ASN A 208 31.26 12.17 -1.77
C ASN A 208 31.30 13.47 -2.62
N PRO A 209 30.40 14.42 -2.39
CA PRO A 209 30.43 15.70 -3.08
C PRO A 209 31.78 16.42 -2.76
N ARG A 210 32.40 16.97 -3.78
CA ARG A 210 33.60 17.79 -3.59
C ARG A 210 33.26 18.99 -2.68
N PRO A 211 34.10 19.35 -1.72
CA PRO A 211 33.88 20.55 -0.93
C PRO A 211 33.81 21.77 -1.84
N PRO A 212 32.99 22.78 -1.54
CA PRO A 212 32.93 24.00 -2.33
C PRO A 212 34.32 24.65 -2.37
N ALA A 213 34.72 25.10 -3.54
CA ALA A 213 35.97 25.81 -3.71
C ALA A 213 36.01 27.05 -2.76
N ARG A 214 37.08 27.19 -2.00
CA ARG A 214 37.25 28.36 -1.12
C ARG A 214 37.21 29.61 -2.00
N ARG A 215 36.32 30.54 -1.71
CA ARG A 215 36.36 31.86 -2.34
C ARG A 215 37.74 32.50 -2.05
N PRO A 216 38.39 33.03 -3.07
CA PRO A 216 39.62 33.78 -2.82
C PRO A 216 39.33 34.97 -1.89
N PRO A 217 40.31 35.36 -1.03
CA PRO A 217 40.16 36.54 -0.20
C PRO A 217 39.96 37.76 -1.11
N GLY A 218 38.96 38.59 -0.79
CA GLY A 218 38.74 39.85 -1.51
C GLY A 218 39.97 40.75 -1.45
N PRO A 219 40.14 41.63 -2.44
CA PRO A 219 41.26 42.60 -2.41
C PRO A 219 41.14 43.52 -1.19
N ALA A 220 42.31 43.79 -0.55
CA ALA A 220 42.45 44.65 0.61
C ALA A 220 42.25 46.12 0.23
#